data_38d76ffbef5412a34fb98418542f6c97
#
_entry.id   38d76ffbef5412a34fb98418542f6c97
#
_cell.length_a   1.000
_cell.length_b   1.000
_cell.length_c   1.000
_cell.angle_alpha   90.00
_cell.angle_beta   90.00
_cell.angle_gamma   90.00
#
_symmetry.space_group_name_H-M   'P 1'
#
loop_
_entity.id
_entity.type
_entity.pdbx_description
1 polymer ?
#
loop_
_entity_poly.entity_id
_entity_poly.type
_entity_poly.pdbx_seq_one_letter_code
_entity_poly.pdbx_strand_id
1 'polypeptide(L)'
;VGEDDEGKRVNRQRNRGRVTAAALAAVCAVAVLPGQAHAAGPGVYAFDPEAKNVQGAVTNVEASTLDEGLPYRSTIKPGEKLYYRVTLDDVSAAYVSAVAVPGESGAVAYGDGISISLRETDDTQCDSGRANFGSGEYARPITAYASRTVEEGGSTCQEGGPYDVRVERESKAGSSPEPWDLELRFLQEPKLRSGTSMPTEAPESWPSASAKPLTGKQQKRSGGSGFSEATSLENGRWQDTVAPGQTRFFRVPVDWGQQIHATAGLSNSTSGGSDFVGSALTLSLANPAQGPVSDATLSYSGSPASASLRPLPPVDYRNRFDSSSQVSAVRFAGWYYLSVSLSPKLKESYGAEPIPFELSVQVKNQPEESPYEGDAGVFGVTDQDREVARKGQNAEQAAKSGPMTVVAAAGIGTGSVLVLGLGVWTLLARRRASAPAPAAGHPAGGGHQPPSQGW
;
A
#
# COMPACT_ATOMS: atom_id res chain seq x y z
N VAL A 1 -5.58 -68.73 32.24
CA VAL A 1 -5.61 -68.79 33.67
C VAL A 1 -5.98 -67.38 34.12
N GLY A 2 -7.11 -67.11 34.38
CA GLY A 2 -8.15 -67.22 35.41
C GLY A 2 -8.60 -65.81 35.69
N GLU A 3 -9.85 -65.44 35.42
CA GLU A 3 -11.00 -65.55 36.35
C GLU A 3 -10.84 -64.60 37.55
N ASP A 4 -11.77 -63.84 38.02
CA ASP A 4 -13.25 -63.76 38.11
C ASP A 4 -13.58 -62.34 38.58
N ASP A 5 -14.63 -61.72 38.23
CA ASP A 5 -16.08 -61.78 38.40
C ASP A 5 -16.60 -60.95 39.59
N GLU A 6 -17.84 -60.53 39.43
CA GLU A 6 -18.84 -59.98 40.36
C GLU A 6 -18.68 -58.53 40.88
N GLY A 7 -19.63 -57.61 40.75
CA GLY A 7 -21.11 -57.76 40.68
C GLY A 7 -21.74 -56.81 41.69
N LYS A 8 -22.89 -56.29 41.32
CA LYS A 8 -23.99 -55.73 42.15
C LYS A 8 -24.23 -54.23 42.17
N ARG A 9 -25.22 -53.88 41.36
CA ARG A 9 -26.63 -53.53 41.79
C ARG A 9 -26.86 -52.13 42.37
N VAL A 10 -27.52 -51.38 41.54
CA VAL A 10 -28.83 -50.70 41.76
C VAL A 10 -29.03 -49.91 43.04
N ASN A 11 -29.21 -48.61 42.89
CA ASN A 11 -30.34 -47.99 43.59
C ASN A 11 -30.94 -46.84 42.80
N ARG A 12 -32.20 -46.97 42.43
CA ARG A 12 -33.12 -45.97 41.90
C ARG A 12 -33.58 -45.11 43.07
N GLN A 13 -33.38 -43.79 42.97
CA GLN A 13 -34.32 -42.92 43.67
C GLN A 13 -34.70 -41.74 42.83
N ARG A 14 -35.98 -41.71 42.56
CA ARG A 14 -36.79 -40.67 41.93
C ARG A 14 -36.81 -39.46 42.86
N ASN A 15 -36.50 -38.29 42.32
CA ASN A 15 -37.11 -37.05 42.83
C ASN A 15 -37.54 -36.15 41.71
N ARG A 16 -38.82 -35.93 41.64
CA ARG A 16 -39.52 -34.95 40.83
C ARG A 16 -39.27 -33.56 41.42
N GLY A 17 -39.01 -32.57 40.56
CA GLY A 17 -39.21 -31.20 41.01
C GLY A 17 -38.52 -30.15 40.14
N ARG A 18 -39.36 -29.47 39.36
CA ARG A 18 -39.20 -28.10 38.85
C ARG A 18 -38.38 -27.88 37.63
N VAL A 19 -39.12 -27.83 36.51
CA VAL A 19 -38.78 -27.19 35.26
C VAL A 19 -38.70 -25.70 35.51
N THR A 20 -37.48 -25.14 35.36
CA THR A 20 -37.27 -23.71 35.11
C THR A 20 -36.66 -23.61 33.72
N ALA A 21 -37.44 -23.07 32.79
CA ALA A 21 -37.02 -22.75 31.44
C ALA A 21 -36.00 -21.62 31.51
N ALA A 22 -34.73 -21.92 31.29
CA ALA A 22 -33.71 -20.94 30.96
C ALA A 22 -33.56 -20.93 29.44
N ALA A 23 -34.07 -19.87 28.82
CA ALA A 23 -33.82 -19.56 27.39
C ALA A 23 -32.34 -19.24 27.23
N LEU A 24 -31.57 -20.19 26.69
CA LEU A 24 -30.23 -19.97 26.22
C LEU A 24 -30.35 -19.24 24.87
N ALA A 25 -30.09 -17.94 24.86
CA ALA A 25 -29.76 -17.20 23.67
C ALA A 25 -28.36 -17.63 23.22
N ALA A 26 -28.31 -18.53 22.25
CA ALA A 26 -27.06 -18.87 21.57
C ALA A 26 -26.66 -17.67 20.70
N VAL A 27 -25.79 -16.82 21.23
CA VAL A 27 -25.04 -15.84 20.40
C VAL A 27 -24.01 -16.65 19.63
N CYS A 28 -24.28 -16.89 18.34
CA CYS A 28 -23.27 -17.33 17.41
C CYS A 28 -22.23 -16.21 17.25
N ALA A 29 -21.18 -16.27 18.07
CA ALA A 29 -19.96 -15.55 17.80
C ALA A 29 -19.31 -16.21 16.57
N VAL A 30 -19.57 -15.66 15.39
CA VAL A 30 -18.75 -15.92 14.21
C VAL A 30 -17.37 -15.32 14.55
N ALA A 31 -16.46 -16.18 15.00
CA ALA A 31 -15.05 -15.85 15.06
C ALA A 31 -14.59 -15.69 13.60
N VAL A 32 -14.61 -14.45 13.11
CA VAL A 32 -13.84 -14.07 11.93
C VAL A 32 -12.38 -14.23 12.34
N LEU A 33 -11.80 -15.40 12.03
CA LEU A 33 -10.35 -15.56 12.08
C LEU A 33 -9.77 -14.48 11.18
N PRO A 34 -8.94 -13.57 11.68
CA PRO A 34 -8.20 -12.70 10.81
C PRO A 34 -7.39 -13.61 9.89
N GLY A 35 -7.64 -13.53 8.58
CA GLY A 35 -6.79 -14.15 7.58
C GLY A 35 -5.36 -13.82 7.95
N GLN A 36 -4.53 -14.85 8.12
CA GLN A 36 -3.11 -14.64 8.31
C GLN A 36 -2.59 -13.97 7.05
N ALA A 37 -2.38 -12.65 7.12
CA ALA A 37 -1.50 -11.99 6.18
C ALA A 37 -0.17 -12.71 6.30
N HIS A 38 0.19 -13.50 5.30
CA HIS A 38 1.53 -14.02 5.20
C HIS A 38 2.41 -12.80 4.94
N ALA A 39 2.98 -12.23 6.00
CA ALA A 39 4.07 -11.31 5.84
C ALA A 39 5.12 -12.05 4.98
N ALA A 40 5.45 -11.48 3.82
CA ALA A 40 6.54 -11.97 3.02
C ALA A 40 7.76 -12.12 3.95
N GLY A 41 8.50 -13.23 3.83
CA GLY A 41 9.70 -13.43 4.64
C GLY A 41 10.65 -12.23 4.47
N PRO A 42 11.50 -11.95 5.44
CA PRO A 42 12.44 -10.84 5.32
C PRO A 42 13.28 -11.00 4.05
N GLY A 43 13.14 -10.07 3.10
CA GLY A 43 13.82 -10.04 1.81
C GLY A 43 12.94 -10.28 0.58
N VAL A 44 11.80 -10.93 0.72
CA VAL A 44 10.88 -11.20 -0.40
C VAL A 44 10.04 -9.97 -0.72
N TYR A 45 9.97 -9.59 -2.00
CA TYR A 45 9.09 -8.51 -2.45
C TYR A 45 7.62 -8.86 -2.21
N ALA A 46 6.92 -7.97 -1.52
CA ALA A 46 5.49 -8.11 -1.27
C ALA A 46 4.68 -7.50 -2.41
N PHE A 47 4.06 -8.35 -3.20
CA PHE A 47 3.07 -7.95 -4.19
C PHE A 47 1.80 -7.46 -3.52
N ASP A 48 1.02 -6.66 -4.25
CA ASP A 48 -0.30 -6.28 -3.79
C ASP A 48 -1.14 -7.55 -3.56
N PRO A 49 -1.75 -7.72 -2.38
CA PRO A 49 -2.56 -8.92 -2.08
C PRO A 49 -3.79 -9.04 -2.99
N GLU A 50 -4.23 -7.95 -3.61
CA GLU A 50 -5.33 -7.92 -4.56
C GLU A 50 -4.87 -8.09 -6.02
N ALA A 51 -3.55 -8.23 -6.25
CA ALA A 51 -2.99 -8.38 -7.59
C ALA A 51 -3.55 -9.61 -8.29
N LYS A 52 -4.14 -9.40 -9.47
CA LYS A 52 -4.65 -10.45 -10.33
C LYS A 52 -3.49 -11.09 -11.10
N ASN A 53 -3.45 -12.43 -11.17
CA ASN A 53 -2.51 -13.09 -12.06
C ASN A 53 -2.91 -12.86 -13.52
N VAL A 54 -1.96 -12.43 -14.34
CA VAL A 54 -2.12 -12.26 -15.78
C VAL A 54 -0.94 -12.88 -16.50
N GLN A 55 -1.21 -13.59 -17.59
CA GLN A 55 -0.17 -14.11 -18.45
C GLN A 55 0.03 -13.18 -19.64
N GLY A 56 1.25 -12.69 -19.83
CA GLY A 56 1.60 -11.95 -21.05
C GLY A 56 1.65 -12.86 -22.25
N ALA A 57 1.21 -12.37 -23.39
CA ALA A 57 1.24 -13.08 -24.66
C ALA A 57 2.55 -12.81 -25.42
N VAL A 58 2.98 -13.75 -26.26
CA VAL A 58 4.15 -13.57 -27.13
C VAL A 58 3.83 -12.75 -28.38
N THR A 59 2.55 -12.53 -28.67
CA THR A 59 2.04 -11.71 -29.77
C THR A 59 0.99 -10.72 -29.25
N ASN A 60 0.85 -9.58 -29.92
CA ASN A 60 -0.16 -8.58 -29.53
C ASN A 60 -1.61 -9.04 -29.81
N VAL A 61 -1.83 -9.99 -30.73
CA VAL A 61 -3.15 -10.50 -31.07
C VAL A 61 -3.79 -11.23 -29.87
N GLU A 62 -2.97 -11.94 -29.09
CA GLU A 62 -3.40 -12.72 -27.93
C GLU A 62 -3.24 -11.97 -26.59
N ALA A 63 -2.92 -10.68 -26.63
CA ALA A 63 -2.62 -9.88 -25.47
C ALA A 63 -3.78 -9.85 -24.46
N SER A 64 -3.49 -10.19 -23.22
CA SER A 64 -4.43 -10.09 -22.08
C SER A 64 -4.70 -8.64 -21.72
N THR A 65 -5.95 -8.30 -21.44
CA THR A 65 -6.34 -6.93 -21.06
C THR A 65 -6.00 -6.64 -19.60
N LEU A 66 -5.46 -5.46 -19.35
CA LEU A 66 -5.28 -4.87 -18.04
C LEU A 66 -6.37 -3.81 -17.82
N ASP A 67 -7.13 -3.95 -16.74
CA ASP A 67 -8.13 -2.98 -16.32
C ASP A 67 -7.46 -1.81 -15.58
N GLU A 68 -8.04 -0.62 -15.69
CA GLU A 68 -7.56 0.58 -15.01
C GLU A 68 -7.58 0.43 -13.49
N GLY A 69 -6.52 0.91 -12.82
CA GLY A 69 -6.41 0.98 -11.37
C GLY A 69 -6.09 -0.34 -10.68
N LEU A 70 -6.19 -1.48 -11.38
CA LEU A 70 -5.94 -2.79 -10.78
C LEU A 70 -4.46 -3.18 -10.86
N PRO A 71 -3.92 -3.76 -9.78
CA PRO A 71 -2.59 -4.37 -9.81
C PRO A 71 -2.64 -5.77 -10.46
N TYR A 72 -1.60 -6.09 -11.23
CA TYR A 72 -1.45 -7.40 -11.86
C TYR A 72 -0.08 -8.00 -11.55
N ARG A 73 -0.03 -9.33 -11.43
CA ARG A 73 1.19 -10.11 -11.31
C ARG A 73 1.40 -10.99 -12.53
N SER A 74 2.62 -10.97 -13.06
CA SER A 74 3.06 -11.79 -14.18
C SER A 74 4.50 -12.27 -13.95
N THR A 75 5.08 -12.95 -14.94
CA THR A 75 6.49 -13.36 -14.95
C THR A 75 7.08 -13.17 -16.33
N ILE A 76 8.39 -12.92 -16.41
CA ILE A 76 9.12 -12.74 -17.67
C ILE A 76 10.46 -13.48 -17.64
N LYS A 77 10.76 -14.25 -18.69
CA LYS A 77 12.00 -14.98 -18.86
C LYS A 77 13.09 -14.12 -19.49
N PRO A 78 14.38 -14.50 -19.39
CA PRO A 78 15.46 -13.80 -20.08
C PRO A 78 15.23 -13.65 -21.59
N GLY A 79 15.33 -12.44 -22.10
CA GLY A 79 15.14 -12.11 -23.52
C GLY A 79 13.71 -12.18 -24.04
N GLU A 80 12.73 -12.42 -23.17
CA GLU A 80 11.32 -12.52 -23.53
C GLU A 80 10.70 -11.15 -23.75
N LYS A 81 9.73 -11.10 -24.67
CA LYS A 81 8.84 -9.97 -24.95
C LYS A 81 7.42 -10.42 -24.69
N LEU A 82 6.71 -9.68 -23.85
CA LEU A 82 5.33 -9.96 -23.47
C LEU A 82 4.43 -8.81 -23.85
N TYR A 83 3.26 -9.14 -24.36
CA TYR A 83 2.23 -8.20 -24.75
C TYR A 83 1.03 -8.27 -23.81
N TYR A 84 0.53 -7.10 -23.45
CA TYR A 84 -0.73 -6.87 -22.74
C TYR A 84 -1.51 -5.81 -23.50
N ARG A 85 -2.78 -5.63 -23.16
CA ARG A 85 -3.66 -4.65 -23.80
C ARG A 85 -4.30 -3.75 -22.78
N VAL A 86 -4.44 -2.48 -23.09
CA VAL A 86 -5.23 -1.50 -22.34
C VAL A 86 -6.22 -0.83 -23.28
N THR A 87 -7.33 -0.33 -22.74
CA THR A 87 -8.29 0.49 -23.50
C THR A 87 -8.22 1.91 -22.96
N LEU A 88 -7.92 2.85 -23.84
CA LEU A 88 -7.78 4.26 -23.51
C LEU A 88 -8.98 5.06 -24.05
N ASP A 89 -9.35 6.13 -23.34
CA ASP A 89 -10.24 7.15 -23.90
C ASP A 89 -9.46 8.11 -24.84
N ASP A 90 -10.10 9.14 -25.35
CA ASP A 90 -9.52 10.13 -26.24
C ASP A 90 -9.14 11.46 -25.56
N VAL A 91 -9.24 11.53 -24.22
CA VAL A 91 -9.08 12.79 -23.46
C VAL A 91 -8.07 12.70 -22.32
N SER A 92 -7.84 11.51 -21.76
CA SER A 92 -7.01 11.33 -20.57
C SER A 92 -5.59 10.89 -20.90
N ALA A 93 -4.60 11.46 -20.23
CA ALA A 93 -3.27 10.87 -20.23
C ALA A 93 -3.29 9.52 -19.51
N ALA A 94 -2.51 8.57 -20.01
CA ALA A 94 -2.47 7.19 -19.52
C ALA A 94 -1.04 6.75 -19.20
N TYR A 95 -0.91 5.90 -18.19
CA TYR A 95 0.37 5.40 -17.68
C TYR A 95 0.31 3.89 -17.49
N VAL A 96 1.30 3.19 -18.01
CA VAL A 96 1.51 1.78 -17.75
C VAL A 96 2.88 1.58 -17.11
N SER A 97 2.93 0.90 -15.98
CA SER A 97 4.18 0.63 -15.26
C SER A 97 4.41 -0.87 -15.11
N ALA A 98 5.69 -1.23 -15.08
CA ALA A 98 6.17 -2.57 -14.79
C ALA A 98 7.26 -2.50 -13.74
N VAL A 99 7.04 -3.19 -12.61
CA VAL A 99 8.07 -3.45 -11.60
C VAL A 99 8.62 -4.84 -11.85
N ALA A 100 9.91 -4.96 -12.16
CA ALA A 100 10.57 -6.24 -12.29
C ALA A 100 11.25 -6.62 -10.97
N VAL A 101 11.00 -7.84 -10.53
CA VAL A 101 11.49 -8.38 -9.26
C VAL A 101 12.30 -9.64 -9.57
N PRO A 102 13.63 -9.53 -9.68
CA PRO A 102 14.51 -10.70 -9.75
C PRO A 102 14.48 -11.50 -8.46
N GLY A 103 14.71 -12.81 -8.53
CA GLY A 103 14.91 -13.63 -7.34
C GLY A 103 16.08 -13.10 -6.48
N GLU A 104 15.98 -13.23 -5.15
CA GLU A 104 16.94 -12.67 -4.18
C GLU A 104 18.40 -13.12 -4.42
N SER A 105 18.60 -14.33 -4.89
CA SER A 105 19.92 -14.89 -5.21
C SER A 105 20.29 -14.77 -6.69
N GLY A 106 19.47 -14.08 -7.48
CA GLY A 106 19.67 -13.94 -8.92
C GLY A 106 20.87 -13.07 -9.25
N ALA A 107 21.82 -13.59 -10.03
CA ALA A 107 22.88 -12.78 -10.59
C ALA A 107 22.30 -11.88 -11.69
N VAL A 108 22.62 -10.59 -11.63
CA VAL A 108 22.27 -9.59 -12.64
C VAL A 108 23.50 -8.84 -13.10
N ALA A 109 23.57 -8.51 -14.37
CA ALA A 109 24.67 -7.76 -14.97
C ALA A 109 24.30 -6.27 -15.13
N TYR A 110 25.29 -5.42 -15.38
CA TYR A 110 25.16 -3.98 -15.58
C TYR A 110 24.02 -3.60 -16.55
N GLY A 111 23.92 -4.29 -17.68
CA GLY A 111 22.95 -4.00 -18.71
C GLY A 111 21.65 -4.81 -18.63
N ASP A 112 21.47 -5.61 -17.58
CA ASP A 112 20.20 -6.30 -17.35
C ASP A 112 19.13 -5.30 -16.93
N GLY A 113 17.91 -5.54 -17.38
CA GLY A 113 16.81 -4.64 -17.07
C GLY A 113 15.52 -5.03 -17.75
N ILE A 114 14.56 -4.12 -17.64
CA ILE A 114 13.29 -4.18 -18.36
C ILE A 114 13.10 -2.92 -19.18
N SER A 115 12.39 -3.05 -20.30
CA SER A 115 11.76 -1.95 -20.99
C SER A 115 10.26 -2.17 -21.10
N ILE A 116 9.49 -1.07 -21.10
CA ILE A 116 8.06 -1.07 -21.33
C ILE A 116 7.76 -0.05 -22.43
N SER A 117 6.83 -0.37 -23.32
CA SER A 117 6.35 0.60 -24.32
C SER A 117 4.83 0.51 -24.45
N LEU A 118 4.22 1.65 -24.66
CA LEU A 118 2.82 1.81 -25.03
C LEU A 118 2.73 2.10 -26.53
N ARG A 119 1.87 1.38 -27.24
CA ARG A 119 1.83 1.37 -28.70
C ARG A 119 0.39 1.32 -29.19
N GLU A 120 0.14 1.91 -30.35
CA GLU A 120 -1.08 1.64 -31.12
C GLU A 120 -1.08 0.21 -31.65
N THR A 121 -2.22 -0.28 -32.07
CA THR A 121 -2.36 -1.66 -32.56
C THR A 121 -1.63 -1.93 -33.89
N ASP A 122 -1.25 -0.89 -34.60
CA ASP A 122 -0.41 -0.95 -35.81
C ASP A 122 1.11 -0.94 -35.51
N ASP A 123 1.48 -1.05 -34.24
CA ASP A 123 2.84 -1.00 -33.68
C ASP A 123 3.48 0.41 -33.65
N THR A 124 2.72 1.48 -33.92
CA THR A 124 3.20 2.86 -33.73
C THR A 124 3.46 3.11 -32.24
N GLN A 125 4.68 3.51 -31.89
CA GLN A 125 5.09 3.72 -30.52
C GLN A 125 4.66 5.10 -29.99
N CYS A 126 3.89 5.11 -28.88
CA CYS A 126 3.52 6.34 -28.19
C CYS A 126 4.66 6.82 -27.25
N ASP A 127 5.14 5.93 -26.42
CA ASP A 127 6.22 6.20 -25.48
C ASP A 127 6.89 4.89 -25.06
N SER A 128 8.08 4.99 -24.45
CA SER A 128 8.78 3.87 -23.86
C SER A 128 9.65 4.29 -22.70
N GLY A 129 9.71 3.44 -21.69
CA GLY A 129 10.60 3.58 -20.54
C GLY A 129 11.48 2.37 -20.36
N ARG A 130 12.60 2.55 -19.66
CA ARG A 130 13.57 1.50 -19.37
C ARG A 130 14.14 1.64 -17.97
N ALA A 131 14.41 0.51 -17.35
CA ALA A 131 15.17 0.44 -16.10
C ALA A 131 16.22 -0.66 -16.19
N ASN A 132 17.39 -0.42 -15.61
CA ASN A 132 18.48 -1.39 -15.51
C ASN A 132 19.17 -1.34 -14.14
N PHE A 133 20.00 -2.35 -13.84
CA PHE A 133 20.69 -2.43 -12.55
C PHE A 133 21.89 -1.50 -12.45
N GLY A 134 22.44 -1.07 -13.57
CA GLY A 134 23.60 -0.17 -13.62
C GLY A 134 24.82 -0.74 -12.87
N SER A 135 25.68 0.13 -12.37
CA SER A 135 26.93 -0.23 -11.68
C SER A 135 26.74 -0.97 -10.35
N GLY A 136 25.51 -1.02 -9.83
CA GLY A 136 25.20 -1.80 -8.62
C GLY A 136 25.37 -3.29 -8.84
N GLU A 137 24.94 -3.78 -10.01
CA GLU A 137 24.98 -5.18 -10.41
C GLU A 137 24.47 -6.15 -9.33
N TYR A 138 23.39 -5.78 -8.67
CA TYR A 138 22.72 -6.65 -7.70
C TYR A 138 21.20 -6.63 -7.89
N ALA A 139 20.61 -7.81 -7.63
CA ALA A 139 19.16 -8.00 -7.72
C ALA A 139 18.43 -7.09 -6.73
N ARG A 140 17.48 -6.32 -7.22
CA ARG A 140 16.53 -5.47 -6.49
C ARG A 140 15.32 -5.20 -7.36
N PRO A 141 14.19 -4.79 -6.80
CA PRO A 141 13.09 -4.31 -7.62
C PRO A 141 13.50 -3.08 -8.44
N ILE A 142 13.21 -3.12 -9.75
CA ILE A 142 13.42 -1.98 -10.67
C ILE A 142 12.10 -1.69 -11.37
N THR A 143 11.82 -0.42 -11.66
CA THR A 143 10.56 0.00 -12.28
C THR A 143 10.81 0.78 -13.55
N ALA A 144 9.99 0.51 -14.57
CA ALA A 144 9.91 1.25 -15.80
C ALA A 144 8.45 1.61 -16.08
N TYR A 145 8.20 2.74 -16.76
CA TYR A 145 6.86 3.10 -17.18
C TYR A 145 6.87 3.77 -18.56
N ALA A 146 5.73 3.67 -19.24
CA ALA A 146 5.45 4.39 -20.47
C ALA A 146 4.13 5.13 -20.36
N SER A 147 3.97 6.20 -21.09
CA SER A 147 2.80 7.07 -21.03
C SER A 147 2.19 7.33 -22.40
N ARG A 148 0.91 7.71 -22.40
CA ARG A 148 0.27 8.38 -23.53
C ARG A 148 -0.20 9.74 -23.05
N THR A 149 0.28 10.80 -23.68
CA THR A 149 -0.19 12.18 -23.43
C THR A 149 -1.10 12.60 -24.57
N VAL A 150 -2.26 13.15 -24.24
CA VAL A 150 -3.16 13.75 -25.21
C VAL A 150 -2.81 15.22 -25.32
N GLU A 151 -2.53 15.68 -26.55
CA GLU A 151 -2.11 17.06 -26.84
C GLU A 151 -2.95 17.64 -27.98
N GLU A 152 -3.33 18.90 -27.85
CA GLU A 152 -4.05 19.59 -28.90
C GLU A 152 -3.18 19.68 -30.15
N GLY A 153 -3.67 19.13 -31.28
CA GLY A 153 -2.91 19.06 -32.54
C GLY A 153 -1.89 17.94 -32.63
N GLY A 154 -1.82 17.05 -31.63
CA GLY A 154 -1.03 15.83 -31.67
C GLY A 154 -1.48 14.91 -32.81
N SER A 155 -0.54 14.20 -33.43
CA SER A 155 -0.83 13.32 -34.59
C SER A 155 -0.70 11.83 -34.30
N THR A 156 -0.13 11.46 -33.17
CA THR A 156 0.19 10.08 -32.82
C THR A 156 -0.41 9.76 -31.45
N CYS A 157 -1.04 8.60 -31.33
CA CYS A 157 -1.59 8.11 -30.08
C CYS A 157 -2.65 9.03 -29.45
N GLN A 158 -3.41 9.75 -30.24
CA GLN A 158 -4.40 10.72 -29.74
C GLN A 158 -5.80 10.12 -29.60
N GLU A 159 -6.09 9.05 -30.31
CA GLU A 159 -7.44 8.48 -30.36
C GLU A 159 -7.71 7.52 -29.20
N GLY A 160 -8.99 7.40 -28.82
CA GLY A 160 -9.46 6.37 -27.90
C GLY A 160 -9.49 4.99 -28.58
N GLY A 161 -9.28 3.94 -27.81
CA GLY A 161 -9.32 2.58 -28.33
C GLY A 161 -8.35 1.62 -27.64
N PRO A 162 -8.12 0.45 -28.22
CA PRO A 162 -7.16 -0.52 -27.71
C PRO A 162 -5.72 -0.11 -28.03
N TYR A 163 -4.87 -0.23 -27.03
CA TYR A 163 -3.42 -0.02 -27.12
C TYR A 163 -2.66 -1.23 -26.62
N ASP A 164 -1.52 -1.55 -27.23
CA ASP A 164 -0.67 -2.63 -26.84
C ASP A 164 0.41 -2.15 -25.85
N VAL A 165 0.56 -2.86 -24.75
CA VAL A 165 1.65 -2.69 -23.78
C VAL A 165 2.66 -3.80 -24.00
N ARG A 166 3.89 -3.45 -24.36
CA ARG A 166 4.97 -4.41 -24.56
C ARG A 166 6.01 -4.29 -23.46
N VAL A 167 6.25 -5.38 -22.74
CA VAL A 167 7.30 -5.48 -21.71
C VAL A 167 8.38 -6.41 -22.22
N GLU A 168 9.65 -5.98 -22.19
CA GLU A 168 10.79 -6.76 -22.61
C GLU A 168 11.81 -6.88 -21.48
N ARG A 169 12.34 -8.08 -21.24
CA ARG A 169 13.46 -8.30 -20.34
C ARG A 169 14.76 -8.38 -21.13
N GLU A 170 15.69 -7.49 -20.83
CA GLU A 170 17.05 -7.58 -21.31
C GLU A 170 17.91 -8.35 -20.32
N SER A 171 18.62 -9.34 -20.83
CA SER A 171 19.56 -10.16 -20.04
C SER A 171 20.89 -10.31 -20.78
N LYS A 172 21.98 -10.20 -20.05
CA LYS A 172 23.34 -10.35 -20.57
C LYS A 172 23.92 -11.73 -20.19
N ALA A 173 25.01 -12.08 -20.82
CA ALA A 173 25.74 -13.30 -20.46
C ALA A 173 26.18 -13.25 -18.98
N GLY A 174 25.95 -14.34 -18.24
CA GLY A 174 26.26 -14.44 -16.82
C GLY A 174 25.10 -14.08 -15.88
N SER A 175 23.98 -13.59 -16.43
CA SER A 175 22.76 -13.36 -15.65
C SER A 175 22.05 -14.67 -15.34
N SER A 176 21.35 -14.72 -14.21
CA SER A 176 20.54 -15.89 -13.83
C SER A 176 19.46 -16.18 -14.85
N PRO A 177 19.27 -17.46 -15.24
CA PRO A 177 18.26 -17.88 -16.20
C PRO A 177 16.83 -17.85 -15.62
N GLU A 178 16.68 -17.63 -14.34
CA GLU A 178 15.41 -17.65 -13.62
C GLU A 178 14.46 -16.57 -14.14
N PRO A 179 13.14 -16.85 -14.27
CA PRO A 179 12.14 -15.81 -14.54
C PRO A 179 12.16 -14.73 -13.47
N TRP A 180 11.87 -13.49 -13.87
CA TRP A 180 11.57 -12.42 -12.93
C TRP A 180 10.07 -12.31 -12.75
N ASP A 181 9.63 -12.05 -11.53
CA ASP A 181 8.26 -11.64 -11.28
C ASP A 181 8.04 -10.20 -11.79
N LEU A 182 6.84 -9.92 -12.24
CA LEU A 182 6.40 -8.59 -12.68
C LEU A 182 5.18 -8.16 -11.86
N GLU A 183 5.18 -6.90 -11.41
CA GLU A 183 3.97 -6.19 -11.00
C GLU A 183 3.65 -5.16 -12.08
N LEU A 184 2.40 -5.17 -12.60
CA LEU A 184 1.96 -4.29 -13.67
C LEU A 184 0.80 -3.44 -13.18
N ARG A 185 0.78 -2.18 -13.60
CA ARG A 185 -0.33 -1.24 -13.35
C ARG A 185 -0.65 -0.44 -14.59
N PHE A 186 -1.93 -0.18 -14.77
CA PHE A 186 -2.47 0.74 -15.76
C PHE A 186 -3.32 1.80 -15.05
N LEU A 187 -3.04 3.08 -15.32
CA LEU A 187 -3.72 4.24 -14.72
C LEU A 187 -4.05 5.26 -15.79
N GLN A 188 -5.16 5.98 -15.62
CA GLN A 188 -5.52 7.15 -16.43
C GLN A 188 -5.66 8.37 -15.55
N GLU A 189 -5.26 9.53 -16.06
CA GLU A 189 -5.46 10.80 -15.34
C GLU A 189 -6.93 11.20 -15.35
N PRO A 190 -7.44 11.81 -14.26
CA PRO A 190 -8.76 12.41 -14.25
C PRO A 190 -8.84 13.56 -15.25
N LYS A 191 -10.06 13.91 -15.62
CA LYS A 191 -10.33 15.07 -16.48
C LYS A 191 -9.82 16.35 -15.83
N LEU A 192 -9.32 17.24 -16.69
CA LEU A 192 -8.90 18.57 -16.28
C LEU A 192 -10.13 19.47 -16.07
N ARG A 193 -10.00 20.44 -15.17
CA ARG A 193 -11.08 21.42 -14.92
C ARG A 193 -11.46 22.17 -16.18
N SER A 194 -12.74 22.32 -16.42
CA SER A 194 -13.25 23.12 -17.52
C SER A 194 -12.81 24.58 -17.40
N GLY A 195 -12.37 25.16 -18.51
CA GLY A 195 -11.93 26.57 -18.57
C GLY A 195 -10.50 26.82 -18.09
N THR A 196 -9.75 25.79 -17.70
CA THR A 196 -8.32 25.89 -17.46
C THR A 196 -7.64 25.94 -18.84
N SER A 197 -7.01 27.07 -19.17
CA SER A 197 -6.10 27.12 -20.33
C SER A 197 -4.91 26.24 -20.00
N MET A 198 -4.77 25.13 -20.70
CA MET A 198 -3.67 24.21 -20.44
C MET A 198 -2.36 24.83 -20.95
N PRO A 199 -1.35 24.92 -20.08
CA PRO A 199 -0.02 25.24 -20.53
C PRO A 199 0.48 24.17 -21.49
N THR A 200 1.23 24.58 -22.48
CA THR A 200 1.87 23.70 -23.48
C THR A 200 3.39 23.64 -23.30
N GLU A 201 3.91 24.34 -22.30
CA GLU A 201 5.35 24.47 -22.07
C GLU A 201 5.70 24.19 -20.61
N ALA A 202 6.89 23.63 -20.40
CA ALA A 202 7.46 23.41 -19.07
C ALA A 202 7.73 24.76 -18.35
N PRO A 203 7.78 24.76 -16.99
CA PRO A 203 8.25 25.93 -16.27
C PRO A 203 9.69 26.29 -16.66
N GLU A 204 9.96 27.57 -16.95
CA GLU A 204 11.30 28.03 -17.33
C GLU A 204 12.35 27.82 -16.24
N SER A 205 11.93 27.87 -14.98
CA SER A 205 12.82 27.70 -13.82
C SER A 205 12.06 27.23 -12.58
N TRP A 206 12.79 26.59 -11.67
CA TRP A 206 12.28 26.13 -10.39
C TRP A 206 13.39 26.17 -9.32
N PRO A 207 13.05 26.17 -8.00
CA PRO A 207 14.04 26.19 -6.91
C PRO A 207 14.91 24.91 -6.93
N SER A 208 16.16 25.01 -7.37
CA SER A 208 17.10 23.90 -7.53
C SER A 208 18.11 23.78 -6.37
N ALA A 209 17.97 24.57 -5.31
CA ALA A 209 18.86 24.51 -4.16
C ALA A 209 18.66 23.20 -3.39
N SER A 210 19.75 22.56 -2.99
CA SER A 210 19.72 21.39 -2.10
C SER A 210 19.01 21.71 -0.80
N ALA A 211 18.31 20.73 -0.26
CA ALA A 211 17.66 20.87 1.04
C ALA A 211 18.72 21.02 2.17
N LYS A 212 18.45 21.89 3.11
CA LYS A 212 19.25 21.94 4.35
C LYS A 212 19.01 20.67 5.14
N PRO A 213 20.04 20.07 5.76
CA PRO A 213 19.87 18.90 6.62
C PRO A 213 18.82 19.17 7.72
N LEU A 214 17.94 18.19 7.93
CA LEU A 214 16.98 18.26 9.02
C LEU A 214 17.71 18.16 10.37
N THR A 215 17.31 19.02 11.29
CA THR A 215 17.68 18.95 12.71
C THR A 215 16.51 18.36 13.49
N GLY A 216 16.78 17.57 14.51
CA GLY A 216 15.72 16.96 15.33
C GLY A 216 15.98 15.49 15.64
N LYS A 217 15.09 14.91 16.44
CA LYS A 217 15.19 13.52 16.84
C LYS A 217 14.85 12.59 15.66
N GLN A 218 15.62 11.53 15.53
CA GLN A 218 15.27 10.41 14.67
C GLN A 218 14.10 9.63 15.26
N GLN A 219 13.18 9.19 14.42
CA GLN A 219 12.07 8.35 14.79
C GLN A 219 12.22 6.99 14.12
N LYS A 220 11.84 5.91 14.80
CA LYS A 220 11.85 4.58 14.23
C LYS A 220 10.63 4.37 13.34
N ARG A 221 10.85 3.85 12.13
CA ARG A 221 9.79 3.54 11.20
C ARG A 221 10.25 2.43 10.27
N SER A 222 9.68 1.24 10.39
CA SER A 222 10.05 0.11 9.53
C SER A 222 9.38 0.23 8.17
N GLY A 223 10.16 0.16 7.10
CA GLY A 223 9.67 0.12 5.73
C GLY A 223 9.01 -1.20 5.38
N GLY A 224 8.16 -1.18 4.37
CA GLY A 224 7.54 -2.37 3.80
C GLY A 224 8.48 -3.12 2.86
N SER A 225 7.98 -4.23 2.30
CA SER A 225 8.74 -5.11 1.40
C SER A 225 8.37 -4.90 -0.08
N GLY A 226 7.40 -4.04 -0.40
CA GLY A 226 6.94 -3.74 -1.76
C GLY A 226 6.18 -2.42 -1.80
N PHE A 227 5.71 -2.02 -2.99
CA PHE A 227 4.95 -0.79 -3.18
C PHE A 227 3.63 -0.78 -2.38
N SER A 228 2.90 -1.90 -2.35
CA SER A 228 1.63 -2.04 -1.62
C SER A 228 1.81 -1.95 -0.11
N GLU A 229 2.93 -2.44 0.41
CA GLU A 229 3.27 -2.40 1.83
C GLU A 229 4.10 -1.17 2.23
N ALA A 230 4.40 -0.26 1.30
CA ALA A 230 5.21 0.92 1.57
C ALA A 230 4.69 1.69 2.78
N THR A 231 5.55 1.87 3.78
CA THR A 231 5.21 2.56 5.02
C THR A 231 5.18 4.06 4.79
N SER A 232 4.09 4.72 5.19
CA SER A 232 3.90 6.15 4.97
C SER A 232 4.79 6.99 5.88
N LEU A 233 5.36 8.06 5.32
CA LEU A 233 6.21 9.01 6.02
C LEU A 233 5.69 10.44 5.80
N GLU A 234 5.83 11.26 6.82
CA GLU A 234 5.80 12.72 6.73
C GLU A 234 7.22 13.31 6.74
N ASN A 235 7.32 14.64 6.78
CA ASN A 235 8.61 15.31 6.97
C ASN A 235 9.29 14.83 8.25
N GLY A 236 10.55 14.38 8.14
CA GLY A 236 11.26 13.89 9.32
C GLY A 236 12.55 13.14 9.02
N ARG A 237 13.17 12.70 10.11
CA ARG A 237 14.34 11.81 10.11
C ARG A 237 13.90 10.45 10.64
N TRP A 238 14.00 9.45 9.81
CA TRP A 238 13.50 8.11 10.06
C TRP A 238 14.64 7.11 10.14
N GLN A 239 14.58 6.20 11.10
CA GLN A 239 15.56 5.14 11.29
C GLN A 239 14.90 3.79 11.08
N ASP A 240 15.55 2.95 10.28
CA ASP A 240 15.19 1.55 10.08
C ASP A 240 16.45 0.71 9.92
N THR A 241 16.28 -0.58 9.68
CA THR A 241 17.35 -1.54 9.37
C THR A 241 17.03 -2.25 8.06
N VAL A 242 18.08 -2.58 7.30
CA VAL A 242 17.97 -3.32 6.04
C VAL A 242 19.09 -4.37 5.97
N ALA A 243 18.74 -5.60 5.64
CA ALA A 243 19.72 -6.66 5.46
C ALA A 243 20.40 -6.56 4.08
N PRO A 244 21.67 -7.01 3.94
CA PRO A 244 22.31 -7.14 2.64
C PRO A 244 21.44 -7.93 1.65
N GLY A 245 21.19 -7.36 0.46
CA GLY A 245 20.30 -7.91 -0.57
C GLY A 245 18.83 -7.54 -0.41
N GLN A 246 18.43 -6.84 0.67
CA GLN A 246 17.05 -6.44 0.94
C GLN A 246 16.77 -5.04 0.43
N THR A 247 15.47 -4.79 0.13
CA THR A 247 14.92 -3.46 -0.17
C THR A 247 13.82 -3.11 0.84
N ARG A 248 13.82 -1.87 1.33
CA ARG A 248 12.77 -1.27 2.17
C ARG A 248 12.02 -0.22 1.40
N PHE A 249 10.68 -0.27 1.48
CA PHE A 249 9.80 0.65 0.78
C PHE A 249 9.08 1.59 1.73
N PHE A 250 9.07 2.86 1.36
CA PHE A 250 8.35 3.94 2.03
C PHE A 250 7.56 4.73 1.00
N ARG A 251 6.54 5.48 1.46
CA ARG A 251 5.80 6.40 0.61
C ARG A 251 5.55 7.72 1.31
N VAL A 252 5.49 8.79 0.53
CA VAL A 252 5.36 10.16 1.01
C VAL A 252 4.28 10.87 0.20
N PRO A 253 3.28 11.51 0.82
CA PRO A 253 2.30 12.28 0.07
C PRO A 253 2.94 13.60 -0.37
N VAL A 254 2.96 13.86 -1.66
CA VAL A 254 3.49 15.10 -2.25
C VAL A 254 2.41 15.71 -3.12
N ASP A 255 1.94 16.87 -2.71
CA ASP A 255 0.84 17.57 -3.36
C ASP A 255 1.32 18.55 -4.43
N TRP A 256 0.40 19.10 -5.21
CA TRP A 256 0.66 20.13 -6.20
C TRP A 256 1.43 21.30 -5.58
N GLY A 257 2.38 21.86 -6.32
CA GLY A 257 3.27 22.92 -5.85
C GLY A 257 4.33 22.48 -4.84
N GLN A 258 4.24 21.28 -4.28
CA GLN A 258 5.18 20.77 -3.29
C GLN A 258 6.41 20.12 -3.93
N GLN A 259 7.54 20.22 -3.25
CA GLN A 259 8.84 19.72 -3.69
C GLN A 259 9.40 18.71 -2.69
N ILE A 260 9.71 17.49 -3.14
CA ILE A 260 10.29 16.43 -2.30
C ILE A 260 11.82 16.44 -2.34
N HIS A 261 12.43 16.25 -1.19
CA HIS A 261 13.86 15.96 -1.02
C HIS A 261 14.03 14.73 -0.14
N ALA A 262 14.93 13.83 -0.50
CA ALA A 262 15.24 12.65 0.30
C ALA A 262 16.75 12.36 0.32
N THR A 263 17.23 11.87 1.47
CA THR A 263 18.60 11.45 1.70
C THR A 263 18.58 10.16 2.52
N ALA A 264 19.30 9.13 2.07
CA ALA A 264 19.54 7.91 2.85
C ALA A 264 21.01 7.83 3.26
N GLY A 265 21.30 7.38 4.49
CA GLY A 265 22.65 7.29 5.00
C GLY A 265 22.88 6.05 5.85
N LEU A 266 24.09 5.49 5.76
CA LEU A 266 24.61 4.45 6.64
C LEU A 266 25.49 5.07 7.72
N SER A 267 25.39 4.56 8.94
CA SER A 267 26.24 4.95 10.09
C SER A 267 27.56 4.19 10.07
N ASN A 268 28.39 4.41 11.10
CA ASN A 268 29.60 3.60 11.32
C ASN A 268 29.26 2.11 11.39
N SER A 269 30.12 1.27 10.80
CA SER A 269 30.04 -0.17 10.98
C SER A 269 30.30 -0.56 12.44
N THR A 270 29.50 -1.49 12.95
CA THR A 270 29.69 -2.12 14.26
C THR A 270 30.49 -3.43 14.17
N SER A 271 30.67 -3.98 12.97
CA SER A 271 31.34 -5.26 12.74
C SER A 271 32.85 -5.15 12.53
N GLY A 272 33.41 -3.93 12.53
CA GLY A 272 34.84 -3.72 12.38
C GLY A 272 35.40 -3.95 10.96
N GLY A 273 34.55 -4.25 9.97
CA GLY A 273 34.96 -4.34 8.56
C GLY A 273 35.35 -2.96 8.02
N SER A 274 36.29 -2.92 7.11
CA SER A 274 36.79 -1.69 6.47
C SER A 274 36.88 -1.80 4.93
N ASP A 275 36.39 -2.89 4.36
CA ASP A 275 36.44 -3.11 2.92
C ASP A 275 35.54 -2.14 2.18
N PHE A 276 36.04 -1.64 1.07
CA PHE A 276 35.25 -0.74 0.21
C PHE A 276 34.24 -1.53 -0.62
N VAL A 277 32.95 -1.17 -0.48
CA VAL A 277 31.85 -1.69 -1.30
C VAL A 277 31.26 -0.55 -2.13
N GLY A 278 31.46 -0.62 -3.45
CA GLY A 278 30.83 0.32 -4.40
C GLY A 278 29.34 0.08 -4.51
N SER A 279 28.55 1.15 -4.73
CA SER A 279 27.08 1.07 -4.81
C SER A 279 26.47 0.24 -3.67
N ALA A 280 26.95 0.48 -2.44
CA ALA A 280 26.54 -0.27 -1.25
C ALA A 280 25.08 -0.07 -0.89
N LEU A 281 24.55 1.14 -1.08
CA LEU A 281 23.14 1.46 -0.90
C LEU A 281 22.63 2.25 -2.12
N THR A 282 21.43 1.90 -2.57
CA THR A 282 20.68 2.66 -3.59
C THR A 282 19.42 3.23 -2.97
N LEU A 283 19.25 4.54 -3.05
CA LEU A 283 18.01 5.25 -2.76
C LEU A 283 17.34 5.57 -4.09
N SER A 284 16.11 5.09 -4.30
CA SER A 284 15.33 5.39 -5.52
C SER A 284 14.01 6.06 -5.15
N LEU A 285 13.54 6.94 -6.04
CA LEU A 285 12.24 7.60 -5.95
C LEU A 285 11.41 7.22 -7.17
N ALA A 286 10.17 6.78 -6.94
CA ALA A 286 9.17 6.59 -7.98
C ALA A 286 7.96 7.51 -7.72
N ASN A 287 7.28 7.89 -8.81
CA ASN A 287 6.08 8.74 -8.77
C ASN A 287 4.80 7.91 -8.46
N PRO A 288 3.63 8.55 -8.29
CA PRO A 288 2.36 7.85 -8.02
C PRO A 288 1.97 6.75 -9.01
N ALA A 289 2.41 6.86 -10.27
CA ALA A 289 2.22 5.80 -11.28
C ALA A 289 3.31 4.73 -11.24
N GLN A 290 4.15 4.68 -10.18
CA GLN A 290 5.30 3.79 -10.03
C GLN A 290 6.39 3.99 -11.11
N GLY A 291 6.35 5.11 -11.83
CA GLY A 291 7.40 5.50 -12.78
C GLY A 291 8.66 5.99 -12.07
N PRO A 292 9.88 5.65 -12.57
CA PRO A 292 11.12 6.12 -11.97
C PRO A 292 11.26 7.64 -12.09
N VAL A 293 11.68 8.30 -11.02
CA VAL A 293 11.91 9.75 -10.98
C VAL A 293 13.42 10.05 -10.87
N SER A 294 14.05 9.52 -9.83
CA SER A 294 15.45 9.78 -9.53
C SER A 294 16.03 8.69 -8.66
N ASP A 295 17.33 8.48 -8.75
CA ASP A 295 18.06 7.61 -7.85
C ASP A 295 19.40 8.23 -7.41
N ALA A 296 19.91 7.71 -6.30
CA ALA A 296 21.23 8.06 -5.77
C ALA A 296 21.85 6.84 -5.12
N THR A 297 23.15 6.68 -5.29
CA THR A 297 23.91 5.58 -4.69
C THR A 297 24.99 6.11 -3.77
N LEU A 298 25.34 5.33 -2.75
CA LEU A 298 26.55 5.55 -1.95
C LEU A 298 27.46 4.33 -1.97
N SER A 299 28.75 4.58 -1.83
CA SER A 299 29.76 3.56 -1.53
C SER A 299 30.03 3.55 -0.04
N TYR A 300 30.40 2.39 0.51
CA TYR A 300 30.59 2.23 1.94
C TYR A 300 31.93 1.57 2.27
N SER A 301 32.61 2.09 3.30
CA SER A 301 33.89 1.57 3.81
C SER A 301 33.92 1.47 5.34
N GLY A 302 32.74 1.26 5.96
CA GLY A 302 32.60 1.22 7.42
C GLY A 302 32.44 2.58 8.09
N SER A 303 32.65 3.69 7.39
CA SER A 303 32.45 5.07 7.86
C SER A 303 31.11 5.64 7.40
N PRO A 304 30.54 6.65 8.10
CA PRO A 304 29.27 7.25 7.70
C PRO A 304 29.29 7.76 6.26
N ALA A 305 28.28 7.39 5.50
CA ALA A 305 28.10 7.80 4.11
C ALA A 305 26.63 8.08 3.83
N SER A 306 26.33 8.99 2.90
CA SER A 306 24.97 9.34 2.51
C SER A 306 24.80 9.50 1.02
N ALA A 307 23.62 9.13 0.51
CA ALA A 307 23.16 9.39 -0.84
C ALA A 307 21.95 10.32 -0.79
N SER A 308 22.00 11.43 -1.50
CA SER A 308 20.91 12.39 -1.62
C SER A 308 20.38 12.39 -3.05
N LEU A 309 19.07 12.39 -3.21
CA LEU A 309 18.46 12.63 -4.51
C LEU A 309 18.85 14.02 -5.00
N ARG A 310 19.07 14.17 -6.30
CA ARG A 310 19.25 15.48 -6.91
C ARG A 310 18.00 16.32 -6.67
N PRO A 311 18.12 17.66 -6.57
CA PRO A 311 16.96 18.53 -6.48
C PRO A 311 16.00 18.25 -7.65
N LEU A 312 14.73 18.11 -7.32
CA LEU A 312 13.62 17.90 -8.27
C LEU A 312 12.76 19.17 -8.30
N PRO A 313 12.00 19.45 -9.36
CA PRO A 313 11.07 20.58 -9.37
C PRO A 313 9.92 20.34 -8.38
N PRO A 314 9.16 21.39 -8.02
CA PRO A 314 7.83 21.22 -7.43
C PRO A 314 6.93 20.40 -8.36
N VAL A 315 5.98 19.67 -7.79
CA VAL A 315 4.94 18.97 -8.55
C VAL A 315 4.12 19.99 -9.32
N ASP A 316 4.19 19.92 -10.64
CA ASP A 316 3.47 20.82 -11.54
C ASP A 316 3.00 20.05 -12.77
N TYR A 317 1.77 20.28 -13.21
CA TYR A 317 1.22 19.68 -14.42
C TYR A 317 2.09 19.97 -15.65
N ARG A 318 2.69 21.16 -15.72
CA ARG A 318 3.55 21.61 -16.82
C ARG A 318 4.86 20.83 -16.94
N ASN A 319 5.31 20.17 -15.87
CA ASN A 319 6.55 19.39 -15.91
C ASN A 319 6.51 18.30 -17.00
N ARG A 320 5.33 17.87 -17.45
CA ARG A 320 5.17 16.87 -18.53
C ARG A 320 5.78 17.29 -19.88
N PHE A 321 5.94 18.60 -20.08
CA PHE A 321 6.48 19.16 -21.31
C PHE A 321 8.02 19.35 -21.26
N ASP A 322 8.65 19.00 -20.12
CA ASP A 322 10.11 19.10 -20.00
C ASP A 322 10.80 17.90 -20.68
N SER A 323 11.89 18.18 -21.36
CA SER A 323 12.71 17.17 -22.03
C SER A 323 13.50 16.27 -21.08
N SER A 324 13.69 16.70 -19.83
CA SER A 324 14.30 15.89 -18.79
C SER A 324 13.30 14.89 -18.23
N SER A 325 13.59 13.59 -18.34
CA SER A 325 12.75 12.54 -17.78
C SER A 325 12.56 12.66 -16.26
N GLN A 326 13.54 13.19 -15.52
CA GLN A 326 13.43 13.42 -14.08
C GLN A 326 12.43 14.55 -13.77
N VAL A 327 12.42 15.62 -14.56
CA VAL A 327 11.48 16.73 -14.40
C VAL A 327 10.09 16.27 -14.81
N SER A 328 9.96 15.68 -15.98
CA SER A 328 8.67 15.25 -16.51
C SER A 328 8.01 14.12 -15.67
N ALA A 329 8.77 13.37 -14.89
CA ALA A 329 8.23 12.38 -13.97
C ALA A 329 7.57 12.99 -12.70
N VAL A 330 7.79 14.31 -12.43
CA VAL A 330 7.19 15.05 -11.30
C VAL A 330 6.00 15.89 -11.79
N ARG A 331 5.11 15.28 -12.60
CA ARG A 331 4.00 15.93 -13.29
C ARG A 331 2.65 15.83 -12.61
N PHE A 332 2.52 15.04 -11.55
CA PHE A 332 1.27 14.84 -10.80
C PHE A 332 1.50 14.63 -9.31
N ALA A 333 0.53 15.05 -8.52
CA ALA A 333 0.49 14.84 -7.07
C ALA A 333 0.16 13.38 -6.72
N GLY A 334 0.34 13.00 -5.48
CA GLY A 334 -0.02 11.69 -4.95
C GLY A 334 1.07 11.10 -4.06
N TRP A 335 1.04 9.78 -3.90
CA TRP A 335 2.02 9.05 -3.13
C TRP A 335 3.29 8.80 -3.95
N TYR A 336 4.38 9.46 -3.57
CA TYR A 336 5.72 9.17 -4.09
C TYR A 336 6.36 8.07 -3.26
N TYR A 337 7.05 7.14 -3.90
CA TYR A 337 7.62 5.95 -3.26
C TYR A 337 9.14 6.07 -3.19
N LEU A 338 9.68 5.86 -1.99
CA LEU A 338 11.12 5.76 -1.75
C LEU A 338 11.47 4.31 -1.49
N SER A 339 12.48 3.79 -2.18
CA SER A 339 13.05 2.49 -1.89
C SER A 339 14.52 2.62 -1.50
N VAL A 340 14.90 1.89 -0.45
CA VAL A 340 16.27 1.81 0.07
C VAL A 340 16.74 0.36 -0.10
N SER A 341 17.62 0.13 -1.06
CA SER A 341 18.16 -1.19 -1.38
C SER A 341 19.60 -1.32 -0.91
N LEU A 342 19.94 -2.40 -0.24
CA LEU A 342 21.28 -2.66 0.25
C LEU A 342 21.97 -3.76 -0.56
N SER A 343 23.17 -3.51 -1.02
CA SER A 343 23.93 -4.46 -1.81
C SER A 343 24.23 -5.75 -1.04
N PRO A 344 24.00 -6.93 -1.62
CA PRO A 344 24.37 -8.21 -1.00
C PRO A 344 25.88 -8.36 -0.77
N LYS A 345 26.73 -7.62 -1.52
CA LYS A 345 28.19 -7.59 -1.34
C LYS A 345 28.60 -7.13 0.07
N LEU A 346 27.75 -6.40 0.78
CA LEU A 346 28.01 -6.00 2.16
C LEU A 346 28.04 -7.19 3.13
N LYS A 347 27.39 -8.31 2.78
CA LYS A 347 27.40 -9.52 3.60
C LYS A 347 28.80 -10.08 3.79
N GLU A 348 29.63 -10.03 2.76
CA GLU A 348 30.99 -10.55 2.79
C GLU A 348 31.90 -9.70 3.69
N SER A 349 31.75 -8.38 3.62
CA SER A 349 32.63 -7.43 4.34
C SER A 349 32.14 -7.07 5.73
N TYR A 350 30.81 -7.06 5.95
CA TYR A 350 30.17 -6.51 7.17
C TYR A 350 29.22 -7.48 7.87
N GLY A 351 29.06 -8.71 7.36
CA GLY A 351 28.17 -9.73 7.92
C GLY A 351 26.75 -9.67 7.37
N ALA A 352 25.94 -10.67 7.74
CA ALA A 352 24.57 -10.85 7.24
C ALA A 352 23.52 -10.08 8.06
N GLU A 353 23.90 -9.52 9.21
CA GLU A 353 22.97 -8.81 10.10
C GLU A 353 22.41 -7.54 9.43
N PRO A 354 21.15 -7.18 9.72
CA PRO A 354 20.57 -5.95 9.22
C PRO A 354 21.36 -4.72 9.66
N ILE A 355 21.68 -3.85 8.71
CA ILE A 355 22.47 -2.62 8.93
C ILE A 355 21.49 -1.46 9.18
N PRO A 356 21.69 -0.67 10.26
CA PRO A 356 20.91 0.52 10.49
C PRO A 356 21.15 1.59 9.43
N PHE A 357 20.08 2.22 8.94
CA PHE A 357 20.15 3.37 8.06
C PHE A 357 19.23 4.49 8.54
N GLU A 358 19.54 5.72 8.13
CA GLU A 358 18.70 6.88 8.28
C GLU A 358 18.11 7.28 6.94
N LEU A 359 16.80 7.55 6.92
CA LEU A 359 16.11 8.17 5.80
C LEU A 359 15.58 9.53 6.22
N SER A 360 16.07 10.59 5.59
CA SER A 360 15.64 11.98 5.82
C SER A 360 14.73 12.41 4.67
N VAL A 361 13.51 12.83 4.99
CA VAL A 361 12.48 13.23 4.02
C VAL A 361 12.03 14.66 4.31
N GLN A 362 12.03 15.51 3.29
CA GLN A 362 11.50 16.87 3.35
C GLN A 362 10.58 17.12 2.17
N VAL A 363 9.34 17.50 2.46
CA VAL A 363 8.39 18.05 1.49
C VAL A 363 8.25 19.53 1.80
N LYS A 364 8.56 20.38 0.84
CA LYS A 364 8.56 21.85 0.99
C LYS A 364 7.43 22.46 0.20
N ASN A 365 7.19 23.72 0.44
CA ASN A 365 6.14 24.57 -0.12
C ASN A 365 4.73 24.20 0.39
N GLN A 366 3.80 25.12 0.22
CA GLN A 366 2.39 24.89 0.52
C GLN A 366 1.74 24.15 -0.67
N PRO A 367 0.72 23.35 -0.41
CA PRO A 367 -0.06 22.76 -1.49
C PRO A 367 -0.73 23.81 -2.36
N GLU A 368 -0.77 23.57 -3.65
CA GLU A 368 -1.53 24.32 -4.64
C GLU A 368 -2.78 23.56 -5.05
N GLU A 369 -3.65 24.22 -5.79
CA GLU A 369 -4.91 23.64 -6.24
C GLU A 369 -4.66 22.59 -7.34
N SER A 370 -5.36 21.43 -7.23
CA SER A 370 -5.31 20.37 -8.25
C SER A 370 -5.83 20.90 -9.60
N PRO A 371 -5.20 20.57 -10.73
CA PRO A 371 -5.73 20.90 -12.06
C PRO A 371 -6.90 20.02 -12.48
N TYR A 372 -7.17 18.92 -11.75
CA TYR A 372 -8.21 17.95 -12.10
C TYR A 372 -9.58 18.36 -11.57
N GLU A 373 -10.62 17.90 -12.27
CA GLU A 373 -12.01 18.05 -11.85
C GLU A 373 -12.38 16.91 -10.89
N GLY A 374 -12.92 17.28 -9.72
CA GLY A 374 -13.39 16.29 -8.73
C GLY A 374 -12.28 15.55 -7.99
N ASP A 375 -12.51 14.26 -7.77
CA ASP A 375 -11.55 13.37 -7.08
C ASP A 375 -10.42 12.97 -8.02
N ALA A 376 -9.20 13.33 -7.64
CA ALA A 376 -8.00 13.01 -8.42
C ALA A 376 -7.51 11.55 -8.22
N GLY A 377 -8.14 10.78 -7.35
CA GLY A 377 -7.73 9.39 -7.08
C GLY A 377 -6.27 9.30 -6.67
N VAL A 378 -5.50 8.47 -7.37
CA VAL A 378 -4.05 8.27 -7.10
C VAL A 378 -3.18 9.50 -7.44
N PHE A 379 -3.71 10.44 -8.21
CA PHE A 379 -3.04 11.66 -8.66
C PHE A 379 -3.37 12.89 -7.81
N GLY A 380 -3.73 12.66 -6.56
CA GLY A 380 -4.01 13.70 -5.56
C GLY A 380 -3.59 13.31 -4.16
N VAL A 381 -3.61 14.28 -3.25
CA VAL A 381 -3.33 14.10 -1.82
C VAL A 381 -4.48 14.64 -1.01
N THR A 382 -5.08 13.79 -0.19
CA THR A 382 -6.18 14.13 0.71
C THR A 382 -5.67 14.41 2.14
N ASP A 383 -6.51 14.99 2.98
CA ASP A 383 -6.19 15.14 4.41
C ASP A 383 -6.06 13.78 5.11
N GLN A 384 -6.77 12.76 4.61
CA GLN A 384 -6.61 11.39 5.09
C GLN A 384 -5.21 10.84 4.77
N ASP A 385 -4.67 11.10 3.59
CA ASP A 385 -3.31 10.69 3.22
C ASP A 385 -2.25 11.33 4.13
N ARG A 386 -2.42 12.60 4.45
CA ARG A 386 -1.55 13.31 5.40
C ARG A 386 -1.64 12.70 6.81
N GLU A 387 -2.85 12.30 7.25
CA GLU A 387 -3.04 11.61 8.52
C GLU A 387 -2.41 10.21 8.53
N VAL A 388 -2.56 9.45 7.43
CA VAL A 388 -1.93 8.15 7.22
C VAL A 388 -0.39 8.28 7.27
N ALA A 389 0.17 9.33 6.68
CA ALA A 389 1.60 9.63 6.73
C ALA A 389 2.08 9.91 8.16
N ARG A 390 1.35 10.72 8.94
CA ARG A 390 1.67 10.99 10.35
C ARG A 390 1.65 9.72 11.19
N LYS A 391 0.66 8.84 10.97
CA LYS A 391 0.55 7.55 11.68
C LYS A 391 1.56 6.50 11.21
N GLY A 392 2.12 6.67 10.01
CA GLY A 392 3.04 5.70 9.40
C GLY A 392 2.38 4.39 9.02
N GLN A 393 1.14 4.44 8.60
CA GLN A 393 0.40 3.28 8.13
C GLN A 393 0.75 2.98 6.67
N ASN A 394 0.77 1.71 6.28
CA ASN A 394 0.78 1.33 4.86
C ASN A 394 -0.64 1.40 4.27
N ALA A 395 -0.81 1.08 2.98
CA ALA A 395 -2.09 1.15 2.30
C ALA A 395 -3.13 0.22 2.94
N GLU A 396 -2.76 -1.01 3.25
CA GLU A 396 -3.63 -2.02 3.87
C GLU A 396 -4.09 -1.62 5.27
N GLN A 397 -3.16 -1.10 6.09
CA GLN A 397 -3.48 -0.61 7.44
C GLN A 397 -4.40 0.61 7.40
N ALA A 398 -4.20 1.51 6.45
CA ALA A 398 -5.06 2.67 6.24
C ALA A 398 -6.47 2.25 5.83
N ALA A 399 -6.60 1.31 4.89
CA ALA A 399 -7.88 0.77 4.45
C ALA A 399 -8.65 0.08 5.60
N LYS A 400 -7.96 -0.69 6.43
CA LYS A 400 -8.56 -1.36 7.61
C LYS A 400 -8.94 -0.39 8.72
N SER A 401 -8.21 0.71 8.92
CA SER A 401 -8.47 1.66 10.00
C SER A 401 -9.68 2.56 9.74
N GLY A 402 -10.01 2.88 8.51
CA GLY A 402 -11.17 3.69 8.13
C GLY A 402 -12.50 3.07 8.60
N PRO A 403 -12.86 1.84 8.20
CA PRO A 403 -14.07 1.15 8.66
C PRO A 403 -14.08 0.90 10.18
N MET A 404 -12.94 0.54 10.78
CA MET A 404 -12.86 0.31 12.23
C MET A 404 -13.13 1.58 13.04
N THR A 405 -12.72 2.74 12.57
CA THR A 405 -13.01 4.02 13.26
C THR A 405 -14.51 4.29 13.27
N VAL A 406 -15.22 4.00 12.18
CA VAL A 406 -16.68 4.14 12.09
C VAL A 406 -17.38 3.13 13.01
N VAL A 407 -16.94 1.86 13.02
CA VAL A 407 -17.48 0.81 13.89
C VAL A 407 -17.21 1.12 15.36
N ALA A 408 -16.04 1.61 15.73
CA ALA A 408 -15.72 2.02 17.09
C ALA A 408 -16.58 3.21 17.54
N ALA A 409 -16.75 4.23 16.71
CA ALA A 409 -17.61 5.38 17.01
C ALA A 409 -19.08 4.97 17.15
N ALA A 410 -19.60 4.12 16.26
CA ALA A 410 -20.94 3.57 16.35
C ALA A 410 -21.12 2.64 17.57
N GLY A 411 -20.13 1.82 17.88
CA GLY A 411 -20.12 0.90 19.04
C GLY A 411 -20.13 1.65 20.37
N ILE A 412 -19.34 2.71 20.50
CA ILE A 412 -19.31 3.54 21.72
C ILE A 412 -20.64 4.29 21.87
N GLY A 413 -21.20 4.84 20.77
CA GLY A 413 -22.48 5.53 20.80
C GLY A 413 -23.63 4.62 21.23
N THR A 414 -23.78 3.44 20.60
CA THR A 414 -24.83 2.46 20.92
C THR A 414 -24.60 1.83 22.31
N GLY A 415 -23.37 1.52 22.67
CA GLY A 415 -23.05 0.99 23.99
C GLY A 415 -23.41 1.95 25.12
N SER A 416 -23.10 3.24 24.95
CA SER A 416 -23.45 4.29 25.93
C SER A 416 -24.96 4.46 26.10
N VAL A 417 -25.73 4.42 25.02
CA VAL A 417 -27.20 4.50 25.07
C VAL A 417 -27.79 3.28 25.77
N LEU A 418 -27.29 2.08 25.52
CA LEU A 418 -27.74 0.84 26.19
C LEU A 418 -27.43 0.85 27.68
N VAL A 419 -26.24 1.31 28.07
CA VAL A 419 -25.86 1.38 29.51
C VAL A 419 -26.70 2.44 30.22
N LEU A 420 -26.93 3.59 29.63
CA LEU A 420 -27.83 4.65 30.18
C LEU A 420 -29.27 4.15 30.25
N GLY A 421 -29.76 3.47 29.20
CA GLY A 421 -31.10 2.88 29.16
C GLY A 421 -31.31 1.83 30.26
N LEU A 422 -30.35 0.92 30.47
CA LEU A 422 -30.35 -0.05 31.55
C LEU A 422 -30.28 0.62 32.92
N GLY A 423 -29.46 1.67 33.06
CA GLY A 423 -29.39 2.45 34.31
C GLY A 423 -30.72 3.10 34.67
N VAL A 424 -31.38 3.77 33.74
CA VAL A 424 -32.70 4.39 33.91
C VAL A 424 -33.75 3.34 34.19
N TRP A 425 -33.77 2.23 33.44
CA TRP A 425 -34.71 1.12 33.68
C TRP A 425 -34.55 0.50 35.08
N THR A 426 -33.31 0.28 35.52
CA THR A 426 -33.02 -0.25 36.86
C THR A 426 -33.49 0.70 37.96
N LEU A 427 -33.31 2.01 37.79
CA LEU A 427 -33.81 3.04 38.72
C LEU A 427 -35.32 3.08 38.77
N LEU A 428 -36.01 2.98 37.63
CA LEU A 428 -37.46 2.93 37.56
C LEU A 428 -38.02 1.65 38.16
N ALA A 429 -37.36 0.49 37.93
CA ALA A 429 -37.76 -0.78 38.52
C ALA A 429 -37.60 -0.77 40.05
N ARG A 430 -36.54 -0.19 40.59
CA ARG A 430 -36.35 -0.01 42.04
C ARG A 430 -37.40 0.91 42.66
N ARG A 431 -37.78 2.00 41.99
CA ARG A 431 -38.85 2.89 42.45
C ARG A 431 -40.23 2.22 42.48
N ARG A 432 -40.52 1.30 41.53
CA ARG A 432 -41.77 0.52 41.52
C ARG A 432 -41.80 -0.59 42.62
N ALA A 433 -40.65 -1.15 42.96
CA ALA A 433 -40.55 -2.15 44.02
C ALA A 433 -40.68 -1.54 45.44
N SER A 434 -40.55 -0.21 45.57
CA SER A 434 -40.65 0.49 46.87
C SER A 434 -42.04 1.09 47.12
N ALA A 435 -43.09 0.83 46.29
CA ALA A 435 -44.44 1.26 46.55
C ALA A 435 -45.09 0.30 47.57
N PRO A 436 -45.68 0.81 48.65
CA PRO A 436 -46.34 -0.04 49.66
C PRO A 436 -47.56 -0.72 49.07
N ALA A 437 -47.69 -2.03 49.36
CA ALA A 437 -48.84 -2.82 48.95
C ALA A 437 -50.10 -2.31 49.62
N PRO A 438 -51.25 -2.22 48.94
CA PRO A 438 -52.53 -1.88 49.57
C PRO A 438 -52.94 -2.99 50.52
N ALA A 439 -53.31 -2.61 51.76
CA ALA A 439 -53.78 -3.49 52.85
C ALA A 439 -55.03 -4.28 52.42
N ALA A 440 -54.98 -5.60 52.53
CA ALA A 440 -56.11 -6.47 52.31
C ALA A 440 -57.11 -6.30 53.47
N GLY A 441 -58.27 -5.71 53.17
CA GLY A 441 -59.42 -5.67 54.07
C GLY A 441 -60.10 -7.03 54.12
N HIS A 442 -60.34 -7.52 55.36
CA HIS A 442 -61.09 -8.75 55.63
C HIS A 442 -62.57 -8.59 55.29
N PRO A 443 -63.29 -9.57 54.73
CA PRO A 443 -64.74 -9.56 54.62
C PRO A 443 -65.35 -10.17 55.87
N ALA A 444 -66.23 -9.41 56.52
CA ALA A 444 -67.15 -9.90 57.51
C ALA A 444 -68.34 -10.59 56.82
N GLY A 445 -68.72 -11.75 57.40
CA GLY A 445 -69.72 -12.67 56.87
C GLY A 445 -71.17 -12.28 57.08
N GLY A 446 -72.03 -13.05 56.53
CA GLY A 446 -73.46 -13.11 56.76
C GLY A 446 -74.28 -13.24 55.48
N GLY A 447 -74.72 -14.37 55.06
CA GLY A 447 -75.87 -15.11 55.50
C GLY A 447 -76.94 -15.15 54.42
N HIS A 448 -77.36 -16.40 54.10
CA HIS A 448 -78.66 -16.86 53.59
C HIS A 448 -79.07 -16.78 52.11
N GLN A 449 -79.09 -17.85 51.58
CA GLN A 449 -79.94 -18.77 50.77
C GLN A 449 -81.27 -18.26 50.09
N PRO A 450 -81.88 -19.12 49.27
CA PRO A 450 -82.25 -18.84 47.84
C PRO A 450 -83.78 -18.82 47.71
N PRO A 451 -84.54 -19.16 46.70
CA PRO A 451 -84.26 -19.67 45.31
C PRO A 451 -85.22 -19.11 44.26
N SER A 452 -85.23 -19.77 43.14
CA SER A 452 -86.30 -20.03 42.14
C SER A 452 -86.27 -19.19 40.84
N GLN A 453 -85.97 -19.91 39.80
CA GLN A 453 -86.82 -20.31 38.63
C GLN A 453 -87.48 -19.15 37.82
N GLY A 454 -87.25 -19.31 36.56
CA GLY A 454 -88.37 -19.24 35.69
C GLY A 454 -88.12 -18.40 34.40
N TRP A 455 -88.16 -19.09 33.34
CA TRP A 455 -88.49 -18.87 31.94
C TRP A 455 -87.39 -18.38 31.01
#